data_72fec98a4c3d59efa8d67d4ee97853a0
#
_entry.id   72fec98a4c3d59efa8d67d4ee97853a0
#
_cell.length_a   1.000
_cell.length_b   1.000
_cell.length_c   1.000
_cell.angle_alpha   90.00
_cell.angle_beta   90.00
_cell.angle_gamma   90.00
#
_symmetry.space_group_name_H-M   'P 1'
#
loop_
_entity.id
_entity.type
_entity.pdbx_description
1 polymer ?
#
loop_
_entity_poly.entity_id
_entity_poly.type
_entity_poly.pdbx_seq_one_letter_code
_entity_poly.pdbx_strand_id
1 'polypeptide(L)'
;MEIIRFASIRPQPWRNGGGVTRELASHPSAASAQDGAWDWRVSIAEVSKAGEFSGFPGMERVITVIEGELLLLSVDGSEHPLEKYRPFRFSGEAAASGALPTGDIRDLNVIAREGAFKGYTSIVEISKKRAHPVFEGQLAVLLEGKATVAPGAAVDEGADGGSPAPSAGEPVELSRYDAVVGSDTSSPEISGRGFIAVISIDPVNG
;
A
#
# COMPACT_ATOMS: atom_id res chain seq x y z
N MET A 1 11.70 -4.35 -12.91
CA MET A 1 10.75 -3.41 -12.30
C MET A 1 9.34 -3.94 -12.51
N GLU A 2 8.58 -4.10 -11.45
CA GLU A 2 7.20 -4.58 -11.48
C GLU A 2 6.24 -3.44 -11.11
N ILE A 3 5.15 -3.30 -11.88
CA ILE A 3 4.10 -2.31 -11.66
C ILE A 3 2.76 -3.03 -11.60
N ILE A 4 2.06 -2.89 -10.51
CA ILE A 4 0.71 -3.42 -10.32
C ILE A 4 -0.28 -2.35 -10.80
N ARG A 5 -0.97 -2.62 -11.90
CA ARG A 5 -1.96 -1.70 -12.47
C ARG A 5 -3.29 -1.84 -11.75
N PHE A 6 -3.66 -0.83 -10.97
CA PHE A 6 -4.90 -0.84 -10.18
C PHE A 6 -6.15 -1.11 -11.01
N ALA A 7 -6.23 -0.54 -12.20
CA ALA A 7 -7.37 -0.72 -13.11
C ALA A 7 -7.56 -2.16 -13.59
N SER A 8 -6.50 -2.99 -13.58
CA SER A 8 -6.56 -4.40 -13.98
C SER A 8 -6.97 -5.34 -12.83
N ILE A 9 -6.99 -4.85 -11.59
CA ILE A 9 -7.35 -5.65 -10.43
C ILE A 9 -8.86 -5.80 -10.33
N ARG A 10 -9.33 -7.05 -10.28
CA ARG A 10 -10.75 -7.34 -10.14
C ARG A 10 -11.24 -6.94 -8.74
N PRO A 11 -12.30 -6.10 -8.66
CA PRO A 11 -12.90 -5.73 -7.37
C PRO A 11 -13.62 -6.93 -6.74
N GLN A 12 -13.48 -7.06 -5.42
CA GLN A 12 -14.17 -8.08 -4.61
C GLN A 12 -15.24 -7.37 -3.76
N PRO A 13 -16.53 -7.54 -4.09
CA PRO A 13 -17.62 -6.92 -3.32
C PRO A 13 -17.69 -7.49 -1.90
N TRP A 14 -18.00 -6.63 -0.94
CA TRP A 14 -18.25 -7.05 0.44
C TRP A 14 -19.62 -7.73 0.57
N ARG A 15 -19.72 -8.72 1.44
CA ARG A 15 -20.96 -9.46 1.69
C ARG A 15 -22.10 -8.57 2.16
N ASN A 16 -21.81 -7.52 2.94
CA ASN A 16 -22.77 -6.55 3.45
C ASN A 16 -23.16 -5.46 2.43
N GLY A 17 -22.57 -5.46 1.23
CA GLY A 17 -22.81 -4.46 0.19
C GLY A 17 -22.35 -3.04 0.55
N GLY A 18 -21.48 -2.88 1.55
CA GLY A 18 -20.98 -1.59 2.02
C GLY A 18 -19.73 -1.10 1.29
N GLY A 19 -19.15 -1.94 0.45
CA GLY A 19 -17.92 -1.56 -0.27
C GLY A 19 -17.38 -2.66 -1.18
N VAL A 20 -16.22 -2.37 -1.76
CA VAL A 20 -15.45 -3.33 -2.56
C VAL A 20 -13.97 -3.21 -2.20
N THR A 21 -13.23 -4.31 -2.30
CA THR A 21 -11.79 -4.33 -2.07
C THR A 21 -11.06 -4.77 -3.33
N ARG A 22 -9.92 -4.12 -3.63
CA ARG A 22 -8.93 -4.58 -4.60
C ARG A 22 -7.62 -4.88 -3.88
N GLU A 23 -7.19 -6.13 -3.96
CA GLU A 23 -5.92 -6.59 -3.39
C GLU A 23 -4.78 -6.17 -4.30
N LEU A 24 -3.84 -5.38 -3.78
CA LEU A 24 -2.62 -5.00 -4.49
C LEU A 24 -1.58 -6.11 -4.41
N ALA A 25 -1.33 -6.61 -3.22
CA ALA A 25 -0.35 -7.67 -2.98
C ALA A 25 -0.67 -8.46 -1.70
N SER A 26 -0.18 -9.68 -1.63
CA SER A 26 -0.23 -10.54 -0.44
C SER A 26 0.96 -11.51 -0.40
N HIS A 27 1.27 -12.05 0.77
CA HIS A 27 2.31 -13.06 0.94
C HIS A 27 1.82 -14.21 1.84
N PRO A 28 1.94 -15.47 1.40
CA PRO A 28 2.16 -15.84 0.02
C PRO A 28 1.10 -15.22 -0.89
N SER A 29 1.42 -15.02 -2.18
CA SER A 29 0.46 -14.43 -3.12
C SER A 29 -0.82 -15.26 -3.19
N ALA A 30 -1.95 -14.63 -3.51
CA ALA A 30 -3.24 -15.32 -3.62
C ALA A 30 -3.21 -16.53 -4.59
N ALA A 31 -2.31 -16.50 -5.59
CA ALA A 31 -2.11 -17.59 -6.53
C ALA A 31 -1.32 -18.77 -5.94
N SER A 32 -0.51 -18.57 -4.91
CA SER A 32 0.37 -19.56 -4.28
C SER A 32 -0.08 -19.97 -2.87
N ALA A 33 -1.03 -19.24 -2.27
CA ALA A 33 -1.55 -19.54 -0.94
C ALA A 33 -2.32 -20.87 -0.95
N GLN A 34 -1.90 -21.79 -0.09
CA GLN A 34 -2.72 -22.98 0.23
C GLN A 34 -3.86 -22.51 1.15
N ASP A 35 -5.09 -22.90 0.84
CA ASP A 35 -6.31 -22.56 1.59
C ASP A 35 -6.64 -21.04 1.69
N GLY A 36 -6.05 -20.19 0.82
CA GLY A 36 -6.29 -18.76 0.82
C GLY A 36 -5.71 -18.02 2.04
N ALA A 37 -4.86 -18.68 2.86
CA ALA A 37 -4.18 -18.05 3.99
C ALA A 37 -3.01 -17.19 3.50
N TRP A 38 -2.85 -16.02 4.11
CA TRP A 38 -1.76 -15.10 3.85
C TRP A 38 -1.17 -14.59 5.16
N ASP A 39 0.11 -14.23 5.14
CA ASP A 39 0.82 -13.66 6.30
C ASP A 39 0.73 -12.15 6.33
N TRP A 40 0.64 -11.53 5.16
CA TRP A 40 0.30 -10.11 5.04
C TRP A 40 -0.45 -9.83 3.73
N ARG A 41 -1.19 -8.74 3.73
CA ARG A 41 -1.96 -8.28 2.58
C ARG A 41 -2.02 -6.75 2.54
N VAL A 42 -1.86 -6.21 1.34
CA VAL A 42 -2.06 -4.78 1.02
C VAL A 42 -3.23 -4.66 0.06
N SER A 43 -4.19 -3.82 0.39
CA SER A 43 -5.40 -3.64 -0.43
C SER A 43 -5.94 -2.22 -0.34
N ILE A 44 -6.71 -1.82 -1.36
CA ILE A 44 -7.50 -0.59 -1.35
C ILE A 44 -8.97 -0.97 -1.30
N ALA A 45 -9.70 -0.41 -0.34
CA ALA A 45 -11.14 -0.54 -0.22
C ALA A 45 -11.84 0.75 -0.64
N GLU A 46 -12.98 0.60 -1.31
CA GLU A 46 -13.95 1.67 -1.59
C GLU A 46 -15.12 1.44 -0.65
N VAL A 47 -15.38 2.37 0.26
CA VAL A 47 -16.41 2.25 1.30
C VAL A 47 -17.48 3.29 1.06
N SER A 48 -18.70 2.83 0.79
CA SER A 48 -19.85 3.68 0.46
C SER A 48 -20.97 3.63 1.49
N LYS A 49 -20.85 2.79 2.53
CA LYS A 49 -21.82 2.71 3.63
C LYS A 49 -21.12 2.49 4.94
N ALA A 50 -21.65 3.16 5.97
CA ALA A 50 -21.29 2.86 7.35
C ALA A 50 -21.56 1.38 7.70
N GLY A 51 -20.70 0.78 8.50
CA GLY A 51 -20.87 -0.62 8.89
C GLY A 51 -19.65 -1.22 9.57
N GLU A 52 -19.76 -2.50 9.89
CA GLU A 52 -18.68 -3.25 10.53
C GLU A 52 -17.60 -3.62 9.52
N PHE A 53 -16.36 -3.53 9.98
CA PHE A 53 -15.20 -4.09 9.29
C PHE A 53 -14.96 -5.54 9.69
N SER A 54 -14.49 -6.35 8.75
CA SER A 54 -14.14 -7.75 9.04
C SER A 54 -13.02 -7.81 10.09
N GLY A 55 -13.16 -8.71 11.04
CA GLY A 55 -12.10 -9.07 11.97
C GLY A 55 -11.04 -9.95 11.29
N PHE A 56 -9.80 -9.83 11.75
CA PHE A 56 -8.66 -10.63 11.32
C PHE A 56 -7.86 -11.09 12.54
N PRO A 57 -8.30 -12.19 13.22
CA PRO A 57 -7.62 -12.68 14.41
C PRO A 57 -6.13 -13.00 14.17
N GLY A 58 -5.27 -12.61 15.10
CA GLY A 58 -3.82 -12.78 15.02
C GLY A 58 -3.14 -11.86 14.01
N MET A 59 -3.81 -10.81 13.54
CA MET A 59 -3.26 -9.84 12.62
C MET A 59 -3.24 -8.44 13.23
N GLU A 60 -2.27 -7.62 12.83
CA GLU A 60 -2.23 -6.19 13.05
C GLU A 60 -2.67 -5.46 11.76
N ARG A 61 -3.39 -4.36 11.90
CA ARG A 61 -3.88 -3.57 10.77
C ARG A 61 -3.36 -2.14 10.82
N VAL A 62 -3.01 -1.61 9.65
CA VAL A 62 -2.80 -0.18 9.44
C VAL A 62 -3.76 0.28 8.36
N ILE A 63 -4.72 1.14 8.73
CA ILE A 63 -5.68 1.75 7.81
C ILE A 63 -5.31 3.20 7.54
N THR A 64 -5.46 3.64 6.30
CA THR A 64 -5.18 5.02 5.89
C THR A 64 -6.24 5.49 4.91
N VAL A 65 -6.99 6.53 5.24
CA VAL A 65 -7.91 7.17 4.29
C VAL A 65 -7.09 7.83 3.18
N ILE A 66 -7.32 7.43 1.92
CA ILE A 66 -6.57 7.92 0.75
C ILE A 66 -7.44 8.73 -0.22
N GLU A 67 -8.77 8.66 -0.09
CA GLU A 67 -9.75 9.48 -0.80
C GLU A 67 -10.95 9.73 0.11
N GLY A 68 -11.63 10.86 -0.08
CA GLY A 68 -12.61 11.37 0.89
C GLY A 68 -11.92 12.18 1.98
N GLU A 69 -12.67 12.62 2.99
CA GLU A 69 -12.17 13.54 4.01
C GLU A 69 -11.99 12.85 5.37
N LEU A 70 -12.99 12.09 5.81
CA LEU A 70 -13.05 11.58 7.17
C LEU A 70 -13.72 10.21 7.26
N LEU A 71 -13.06 9.29 7.95
CA LEU A 71 -13.63 8.06 8.47
C LEU A 71 -13.69 8.15 9.99
N LEU A 72 -14.87 8.05 10.60
CA LEU A 72 -14.99 7.83 12.04
C LEU A 72 -14.90 6.33 12.29
N LEU A 73 -13.71 5.88 12.73
CA LEU A 73 -13.45 4.48 13.05
C LEU A 73 -13.71 4.23 14.53
N SER A 74 -14.62 3.34 14.85
CA SER A 74 -14.78 2.81 16.20
C SER A 74 -13.97 1.52 16.34
N VAL A 75 -13.11 1.45 17.36
CA VAL A 75 -12.31 0.28 17.71
C VAL A 75 -12.59 -0.07 19.16
N ASP A 76 -13.19 -1.23 19.42
CA ASP A 76 -13.63 -1.68 20.76
C ASP A 76 -14.44 -0.60 21.51
N GLY A 77 -15.31 0.10 20.78
CA GLY A 77 -16.17 1.16 21.31
C GLY A 77 -15.47 2.53 21.47
N SER A 78 -14.18 2.65 21.19
CA SER A 78 -13.48 3.93 21.17
C SER A 78 -13.47 4.53 19.77
N GLU A 79 -13.92 5.78 19.64
CA GLU A 79 -14.01 6.47 18.36
C GLU A 79 -12.70 7.20 18.00
N HIS A 80 -12.25 7.01 16.77
CA HIS A 80 -11.04 7.60 16.21
C HIS A 80 -11.39 8.31 14.89
N PRO A 81 -11.30 9.65 14.82
CA PRO A 81 -11.46 10.39 13.58
C PRO A 81 -10.20 10.23 12.71
N LEU A 82 -10.33 9.52 11.60
CA LEU A 82 -9.24 9.30 10.66
C LEU A 82 -9.36 10.26 9.48
N GLU A 83 -8.55 11.29 9.48
CA GLU A 83 -8.42 12.23 8.38
C GLU A 83 -7.59 11.63 7.25
N LYS A 84 -7.75 12.18 6.05
CA LYS A 84 -7.00 11.79 4.86
C LYS A 84 -5.49 11.83 5.13
N TYR A 85 -4.80 10.75 4.70
CA TYR A 85 -3.34 10.57 4.79
C TYR A 85 -2.78 10.44 6.21
N ARG A 86 -3.62 10.06 7.17
CA ARG A 86 -3.22 9.75 8.55
C ARG A 86 -3.32 8.24 8.79
N PRO A 87 -2.20 7.49 8.76
CA PRO A 87 -2.20 6.07 9.07
C PRO A 87 -2.60 5.83 10.53
N PHE A 88 -3.48 4.87 10.75
CA PHE A 88 -3.92 4.45 12.08
C PHE A 88 -3.75 2.95 12.24
N ARG A 89 -3.13 2.54 13.34
CA ARG A 89 -2.80 1.15 13.67
C ARG A 89 -3.73 0.62 14.75
N PHE A 90 -4.23 -0.61 14.57
CA PHE A 90 -5.07 -1.30 15.55
C PHE A 90 -4.99 -2.82 15.37
N SER A 91 -5.40 -3.57 16.40
CA SER A 91 -5.46 -5.03 16.35
C SER A 91 -6.55 -5.49 15.38
N GLY A 92 -6.23 -6.50 14.55
CA GLY A 92 -7.21 -7.14 13.69
C GLY A 92 -8.29 -7.93 14.44
N GLU A 93 -8.07 -8.24 15.73
CA GLU A 93 -9.06 -8.88 16.60
C GLU A 93 -10.10 -7.90 17.14
N ALA A 94 -9.79 -6.61 17.15
CA ALA A 94 -10.68 -5.59 17.68
C ALA A 94 -12.01 -5.52 16.92
N ALA A 95 -13.09 -5.31 17.62
CA ALA A 95 -14.39 -5.02 17.01
C ALA A 95 -14.34 -3.62 16.38
N ALA A 96 -14.30 -3.57 15.04
CA ALA A 96 -14.14 -2.32 14.32
C ALA A 96 -15.36 -2.01 13.44
N SER A 97 -15.78 -0.74 13.44
CA SER A 97 -16.82 -0.24 12.55
C SER A 97 -16.51 1.17 12.08
N GLY A 98 -17.04 1.54 10.91
CA GLY A 98 -16.81 2.85 10.32
C GLY A 98 -18.11 3.61 10.08
N ALA A 99 -18.10 4.93 10.35
CA ALA A 99 -19.10 5.87 9.90
C ALA A 99 -18.48 6.88 8.91
N LEU A 100 -19.28 7.32 7.94
CA LEU A 100 -18.85 8.15 6.81
C LEU A 100 -19.58 9.52 6.85
N PRO A 101 -19.22 10.41 7.79
CA PRO A 101 -19.93 11.66 7.99
C PRO A 101 -19.83 12.65 6.82
N THR A 102 -18.79 12.50 5.99
CA THR A 102 -18.51 13.36 4.84
C THR A 102 -18.73 12.67 3.48
N GLY A 103 -19.28 11.46 3.49
CA GLY A 103 -19.54 10.66 2.28
C GLY A 103 -18.53 9.54 2.06
N ASP A 104 -18.54 8.99 0.86
CA ASP A 104 -17.74 7.84 0.47
C ASP A 104 -16.24 8.09 0.65
N ILE A 105 -15.51 7.04 1.00
CA ILE A 105 -14.06 7.08 1.13
C ILE A 105 -13.40 5.94 0.35
N ARG A 106 -12.09 6.09 0.11
CA ARG A 106 -11.19 4.96 -0.11
C ARG A 106 -10.16 4.91 0.99
N ASP A 107 -9.86 3.71 1.42
CA ASP A 107 -8.79 3.47 2.38
C ASP A 107 -7.78 2.45 1.85
N LEU A 108 -6.52 2.64 2.25
CA LEU A 108 -5.43 1.70 2.07
C LEU A 108 -5.31 0.89 3.35
N ASN A 109 -5.42 -0.44 3.24
CA ASN A 109 -5.24 -1.37 4.34
C ASN A 109 -3.92 -2.14 4.17
N VAL A 110 -3.12 -2.16 5.21
CA VAL A 110 -1.97 -3.05 5.40
C VAL A 110 -2.29 -3.94 6.58
N ILE A 111 -2.36 -5.24 6.35
CA ILE A 111 -2.71 -6.23 7.37
C ILE A 111 -1.58 -7.24 7.41
N ALA A 112 -1.01 -7.49 8.58
CA ALA A 112 0.16 -8.36 8.75
C ALA A 112 0.00 -9.26 9.97
N ARG A 113 0.50 -10.52 9.87
CA ARG A 113 0.48 -11.49 10.96
C ARG A 113 1.34 -11.02 12.12
N GLU A 114 0.73 -10.87 13.30
CA GLU A 114 1.43 -10.51 14.53
C GLU A 114 2.54 -11.50 14.86
N GLY A 115 3.68 -10.98 15.30
CA GLY A 115 4.86 -11.77 15.64
C GLY A 115 5.66 -12.31 14.45
N ALA A 116 5.12 -12.28 13.22
CA ALA A 116 5.83 -12.71 12.01
C ALA A 116 6.21 -11.54 11.11
N PHE A 117 5.31 -10.57 10.95
CA PHE A 117 5.51 -9.40 10.11
C PHE A 117 5.02 -8.13 10.78
N LYS A 118 5.59 -7.01 10.40
CA LYS A 118 5.14 -5.68 10.82
C LYS A 118 4.98 -4.77 9.61
N GLY A 119 3.75 -4.30 9.40
CA GLY A 119 3.42 -3.40 8.32
C GLY A 119 3.48 -1.93 8.74
N TYR A 120 3.93 -1.06 7.83
CA TYR A 120 3.97 0.39 8.00
C TYR A 120 3.43 1.07 6.76
N THR A 121 2.87 2.26 6.96
CA THR A 121 2.48 3.15 5.86
C THR A 121 3.02 4.54 6.15
N SER A 122 3.69 5.13 5.17
CA SER A 122 4.17 6.51 5.20
C SER A 122 3.65 7.25 3.98
N ILE A 123 3.14 8.47 4.17
CA ILE A 123 2.71 9.32 3.06
C ILE A 123 3.85 10.27 2.71
N VAL A 124 4.27 10.25 1.45
CA VAL A 124 5.41 10.99 0.95
C VAL A 124 4.99 11.90 -0.20
N GLU A 125 5.33 13.18 -0.10
CA GLU A 125 5.22 14.11 -1.22
C GLU A 125 6.39 13.89 -2.18
N ILE A 126 6.07 13.61 -3.45
CA ILE A 126 7.08 13.37 -4.49
C ILE A 126 7.45 14.63 -5.25
N SER A 127 8.68 14.68 -5.74
CA SER A 127 9.25 15.82 -6.45
C SER A 127 9.87 15.39 -7.79
N LYS A 128 9.80 16.27 -8.78
CA LYS A 128 10.54 16.09 -10.05
C LYS A 128 12.07 16.26 -9.90
N LYS A 129 12.50 16.89 -8.81
CA LYS A 129 13.93 17.19 -8.60
C LYS A 129 14.67 16.08 -7.87
N ARG A 130 13.94 15.28 -7.11
CA ARG A 130 14.50 14.20 -6.30
C ARG A 130 13.56 13.00 -6.43
N ALA A 131 14.05 11.98 -7.11
CA ALA A 131 13.36 10.71 -7.22
C ALA A 131 13.25 10.02 -5.85
N HIS A 132 12.18 9.29 -5.63
CA HIS A 132 11.97 8.47 -4.44
C HIS A 132 12.24 7.00 -4.79
N PRO A 133 13.29 6.38 -4.23
CA PRO A 133 13.57 4.97 -4.46
C PRO A 133 12.56 4.09 -3.71
N VAL A 134 12.22 2.95 -4.29
CA VAL A 134 11.38 1.92 -3.67
C VAL A 134 12.23 0.69 -3.44
N PHE A 135 12.55 0.40 -2.18
CA PHE A 135 13.45 -0.68 -1.80
C PHE A 135 12.72 -2.02 -1.68
N GLU A 136 13.47 -3.12 -1.62
CA GLU A 136 12.91 -4.44 -1.34
C GLU A 136 12.09 -4.43 -0.04
N GLY A 137 11.02 -5.23 0.00
CA GLY A 137 10.05 -5.22 1.11
C GLY A 137 9.10 -4.02 1.10
N GLN A 138 9.19 -3.14 0.10
CA GLN A 138 8.31 -1.97 -0.03
C GLN A 138 7.40 -2.06 -1.25
N LEU A 139 6.24 -1.41 -1.10
CA LEU A 139 5.33 -1.05 -2.18
C LEU A 139 5.12 0.46 -2.14
N ALA A 140 5.16 1.13 -3.30
CA ALA A 140 4.82 2.54 -3.40
C ALA A 140 3.58 2.72 -4.27
N VAL A 141 2.51 3.31 -3.71
CA VAL A 141 1.22 3.50 -4.37
C VAL A 141 1.02 4.97 -4.70
N LEU A 142 0.75 5.32 -5.97
CA LEU A 142 0.43 6.69 -6.35
C LEU A 142 -0.98 7.06 -5.85
N LEU A 143 -1.06 7.98 -4.89
CA LEU A 143 -2.33 8.42 -4.31
C LEU A 143 -2.96 9.59 -5.09
N GLU A 144 -2.12 10.54 -5.47
CA GLU A 144 -2.57 11.77 -6.11
C GLU A 144 -1.45 12.41 -6.95
N GLY A 145 -1.83 13.08 -8.03
CA GLY A 145 -0.89 13.81 -8.88
C GLY A 145 -0.48 13.06 -10.13
N LYS A 146 0.74 13.32 -10.60
CA LYS A 146 1.34 12.71 -11.80
C LYS A 146 2.74 12.24 -11.48
N ALA A 147 3.04 10.99 -11.77
CA ALA A 147 4.33 10.38 -11.52
C ALA A 147 4.75 9.45 -12.66
N THR A 148 6.04 9.30 -12.79
CA THR A 148 6.68 8.27 -13.61
C THR A 148 7.60 7.45 -12.73
N VAL A 149 7.80 6.20 -13.08
CA VAL A 149 8.78 5.31 -12.46
C VAL A 149 9.80 4.85 -13.48
N ALA A 150 11.05 4.87 -13.11
CA ALA A 150 12.16 4.34 -13.90
C ALA A 150 12.91 3.26 -13.09
N PRO A 151 13.57 2.29 -13.74
CA PRO A 151 14.53 1.44 -13.05
C PRO A 151 15.63 2.30 -12.43
N GLY A 152 15.94 2.08 -11.16
CA GLY A 152 17.09 2.70 -10.51
C GLY A 152 18.41 2.26 -11.15
N ALA A 153 19.49 2.97 -10.88
CA ALA A 153 20.82 2.54 -11.27
C ALA A 153 21.14 1.19 -10.60
N ALA A 154 21.65 0.23 -11.38
CA ALA A 154 22.16 -1.02 -10.82
C ALA A 154 23.32 -0.69 -9.87
N VAL A 155 23.32 -1.24 -8.67
CA VAL A 155 24.45 -1.14 -7.75
C VAL A 155 25.52 -2.08 -8.27
N ASP A 156 26.50 -1.54 -8.98
CA ASP A 156 27.66 -2.29 -9.45
C ASP A 156 28.60 -2.52 -8.25
N GLU A 157 28.47 -3.66 -7.59
CA GLU A 157 29.44 -4.10 -6.58
C GLU A 157 30.73 -4.55 -7.26
N GLY A 158 31.57 -3.59 -7.64
CA GLY A 158 32.97 -3.83 -7.98
C GLY A 158 33.32 -3.83 -9.46
N ALA A 159 33.43 -2.68 -10.07
CA ALA A 159 34.25 -2.48 -11.23
C ALA A 159 35.04 -1.17 -11.10
N ASP A 160 36.33 -1.34 -10.92
CA ASP A 160 37.34 -0.28 -11.07
C ASP A 160 37.37 0.15 -12.54
N GLY A 161 37.08 1.42 -12.82
CA GLY A 161 37.41 2.07 -14.10
C GLY A 161 36.46 1.91 -15.28
N GLY A 162 35.53 2.86 -15.44
CA GLY A 162 35.18 3.43 -16.71
C GLY A 162 34.24 2.69 -17.64
N SER A 163 32.96 2.92 -17.48
CA SER A 163 32.02 3.12 -18.62
C SER A 163 30.69 3.63 -18.06
N PRO A 164 29.94 4.47 -18.79
CA PRO A 164 28.64 4.88 -18.30
C PRO A 164 27.74 3.67 -18.15
N ALA A 165 27.08 3.57 -16.98
CA ALA A 165 26.10 2.54 -16.67
C ALA A 165 25.06 2.41 -17.81
N PRO A 166 24.55 1.19 -18.08
CA PRO A 166 23.55 0.99 -19.13
C PRO A 166 22.34 1.88 -18.85
N SER A 167 21.82 2.48 -19.90
CA SER A 167 20.69 3.41 -19.89
C SER A 167 19.56 2.88 -19.02
N ALA A 168 19.19 3.65 -18.00
CA ALA A 168 17.94 3.45 -17.29
C ALA A 168 16.82 3.25 -18.32
N GLY A 169 16.02 2.19 -18.17
CA GLY A 169 14.89 1.94 -19.06
C GLY A 169 13.98 3.17 -19.14
N GLU A 170 13.20 3.29 -20.21
CA GLU A 170 12.29 4.44 -20.36
C GLU A 170 11.34 4.55 -19.16
N PRO A 171 11.15 5.79 -18.63
CA PRO A 171 10.21 6.02 -17.53
C PRO A 171 8.79 5.63 -17.93
N VAL A 172 8.11 4.93 -17.04
CA VAL A 172 6.72 4.47 -17.23
C VAL A 172 5.78 5.36 -16.43
N GLU A 173 4.73 5.88 -17.06
CA GLU A 173 3.72 6.69 -16.38
C GLU A 173 2.88 5.82 -15.43
N LEU A 174 2.64 6.34 -14.23
CA LEU A 174 1.76 5.73 -13.23
C LEU A 174 0.39 6.38 -13.28
N SER A 175 -0.64 5.55 -13.27
CA SER A 175 -2.02 5.96 -13.01
C SER A 175 -2.30 6.00 -11.50
N ARG A 176 -3.32 6.73 -11.10
CA ARG A 176 -3.73 6.79 -9.68
C ARG A 176 -4.00 5.38 -9.15
N TYR A 177 -3.45 5.07 -7.98
CA TYR A 177 -3.47 3.79 -7.27
C TYR A 177 -2.65 2.66 -7.90
N ASP A 178 -1.95 2.88 -9.01
CA ASP A 178 -0.92 1.95 -9.44
C ASP A 178 0.14 1.81 -8.34
N ALA A 179 0.63 0.60 -8.14
CA ALA A 179 1.66 0.29 -7.17
C ALA A 179 2.96 -0.15 -7.85
N VAL A 180 4.07 0.31 -7.32
CA VAL A 180 5.43 -0.09 -7.73
C VAL A 180 5.98 -1.02 -6.68
N VAL A 181 6.43 -2.20 -7.09
CA VAL A 181 7.09 -3.17 -6.21
C VAL A 181 8.57 -2.82 -6.09
N GLY A 182 9.04 -2.74 -4.87
CA GLY A 182 10.44 -2.46 -4.56
C GLY A 182 11.38 -3.61 -4.89
N SER A 183 12.66 -3.29 -5.00
CA SER A 183 13.73 -4.24 -5.31
C SER A 183 15.04 -3.73 -4.73
N ASP A 184 15.94 -4.64 -4.37
CA ASP A 184 17.30 -4.35 -3.89
C ASP A 184 18.33 -4.36 -5.02
N THR A 185 18.07 -5.09 -6.11
CA THR A 185 19.01 -5.19 -7.25
C THR A 185 18.96 -3.98 -8.17
N SER A 186 17.81 -3.34 -8.30
CA SER A 186 17.59 -2.13 -9.10
C SER A 186 16.35 -1.44 -8.53
N SER A 187 16.54 -0.70 -7.44
CA SER A 187 15.43 -0.02 -6.76
C SER A 187 14.70 0.93 -7.72
N PRO A 188 13.41 0.67 -8.03
CA PRO A 188 12.66 1.59 -8.88
C PRO A 188 12.61 2.99 -8.28
N GLU A 189 12.70 4.01 -9.13
CA GLU A 189 12.69 5.41 -8.72
C GLU A 189 11.46 6.13 -9.23
N ILE A 190 10.68 6.70 -8.31
CA ILE A 190 9.45 7.45 -8.63
C ILE A 190 9.76 8.94 -8.62
N SER A 191 9.44 9.61 -9.72
CA SER A 191 9.54 11.06 -9.87
C SER A 191 8.21 11.66 -10.29
N GLY A 192 7.90 12.86 -9.83
CA GLY A 192 6.62 13.49 -10.20
C GLY A 192 6.24 14.66 -9.31
N ARG A 193 4.93 14.89 -9.22
CA ARG A 193 4.30 15.84 -8.27
C ARG A 193 3.04 15.21 -7.74
N GLY A 194 2.87 15.19 -6.44
CA GLY A 194 1.73 14.64 -5.73
C GLY A 194 2.18 13.81 -4.54
N PHE A 195 1.40 12.81 -4.20
CA PHE A 195 1.62 11.99 -3.02
C PHE A 195 1.65 10.51 -3.37
N ILE A 196 2.56 9.80 -2.73
CA ILE A 196 2.59 8.33 -2.72
C ILE A 196 2.42 7.81 -1.30
N ALA A 197 1.83 6.64 -1.15
CA ALA A 197 1.95 5.83 0.06
C ALA A 197 3.12 4.86 -0.13
N VAL A 198 4.09 4.91 0.76
CA VAL A 198 5.16 3.91 0.86
C VAL A 198 4.77 2.94 1.97
N ILE A 199 4.55 1.70 1.60
CA ILE A 199 4.22 0.60 2.50
C ILE A 199 5.49 -0.22 2.69
N SER A 200 5.92 -0.42 3.93
CA SER A 200 7.01 -1.33 4.29
C SER A 200 6.43 -2.49 5.07
N ILE A 201 6.84 -3.71 4.75
CA ILE A 201 6.43 -4.92 5.45
C ILE A 201 7.70 -5.68 5.83
N ASP A 202 8.04 -5.58 7.10
CA ASP A 202 9.28 -6.12 7.63
C ASP A 202 9.02 -7.44 8.37
N PRO A 203 9.79 -8.51 8.10
CA PRO A 203 9.77 -9.70 8.96
C PRO A 203 10.22 -9.31 10.37
N VAL A 204 9.49 -9.79 11.36
CA VAL A 204 9.90 -9.66 12.77
C VAL A 204 10.94 -10.74 13.01
N ASN A 205 12.24 -10.34 13.03
CA ASN A 205 13.31 -11.25 13.42
C ASN A 205 13.14 -11.63 14.89
N GLY A 206 12.97 -12.95 15.13
CA GLY A 206 12.92 -13.52 16.46
C GLY A 206 14.30 -13.52 17.14
#